data_bacc3ad930d48c827cdc0c867bb3c3ca
#
_entry.id   bacc3ad930d48c827cdc0c867bb3c3ca
#
_cell.length_a   1.000
_cell.length_b   1.000
_cell.length_c   1.000
_cell.angle_alpha   90.00
_cell.angle_beta   90.00
_cell.angle_gamma   90.00
#
_symmetry.space_group_name_H-M   'P 1'
#
loop_
_entity.id
_entity.type
_entity.pdbx_description
1 polymer ?
#
loop_
_entity_poly.entity_id
_entity_poly.type
_entity_poly.pdbx_seq_one_letter_code
_entity_poly.pdbx_strand_id
1 'polypeptide(L)'
;MRSLLASLLLLNLGGCALLMPSHDPNQAWIALSQQEGQVMQASRVDDKALADTRFFQVSPGHHELEVRLEFEVGGRDIGQGSSSYRRTCLLKLTYPNFAAGERYQLQAGGIGFRPWARLYDERNQEVAKARESRCGNV
;
A
#
# COMPACT_ATOMS: atom_id res chain seq x y z
N MET A 1 -28.85 -55.69 -12.64
CA MET A 1 -27.98 -54.98 -11.69
C MET A 1 -27.08 -54.05 -12.51
N ARG A 2 -27.42 -52.81 -12.56
CA ARG A 2 -26.63 -51.82 -13.31
C ARG A 2 -26.03 -50.86 -12.28
N SER A 3 -24.73 -51.01 -12.08
CA SER A 3 -23.91 -50.15 -11.24
C SER A 3 -23.70 -48.82 -11.98
N LEU A 4 -24.34 -47.79 -11.56
CA LEU A 4 -24.05 -46.44 -11.97
C LEU A 4 -22.89 -45.91 -11.12
N LEU A 5 -21.70 -45.98 -11.66
CA LEU A 5 -20.52 -45.27 -11.16
C LEU A 5 -20.68 -43.80 -11.49
N ALA A 6 -21.18 -43.05 -10.53
CA ALA A 6 -21.16 -41.62 -10.60
C ALA A 6 -19.72 -41.14 -10.34
N SER A 7 -19.00 -40.84 -11.41
CA SER A 7 -17.71 -40.15 -11.34
C SER A 7 -17.95 -38.73 -10.86
N LEU A 8 -17.69 -38.52 -9.58
CA LEU A 8 -17.67 -37.19 -8.99
C LEU A 8 -16.36 -36.51 -9.44
N LEU A 9 -16.43 -35.77 -10.52
CA LEU A 9 -15.35 -34.90 -10.96
C LEU A 9 -15.24 -33.76 -9.94
N LEU A 10 -14.37 -33.93 -8.97
CA LEU A 10 -13.92 -32.82 -8.12
C LEU A 10 -13.14 -31.85 -8.99
N LEU A 11 -13.79 -30.82 -9.49
CA LEU A 11 -13.12 -29.65 -10.01
C LEU A 11 -12.34 -29.01 -8.85
N ASN A 12 -11.07 -29.35 -8.77
CA ASN A 12 -10.13 -28.53 -8.03
C ASN A 12 -10.00 -27.20 -8.76
N LEU A 13 -10.87 -26.25 -8.43
CA LEU A 13 -10.66 -24.85 -8.70
C LEU A 13 -9.51 -24.40 -7.80
N GLY A 14 -8.28 -24.69 -8.25
CA GLY A 14 -7.08 -24.08 -7.72
C GLY A 14 -7.14 -22.58 -8.06
N GLY A 15 -7.97 -21.85 -7.36
CA GLY A 15 -7.91 -20.41 -7.35
C GLY A 15 -6.57 -20.04 -6.75
N CYS A 16 -5.63 -19.54 -7.57
CA CYS A 16 -4.52 -18.74 -7.06
C CYS A 16 -5.16 -17.52 -6.42
N ALA A 17 -5.67 -17.69 -5.23
CA ALA A 17 -6.19 -16.59 -4.45
C ALA A 17 -5.01 -15.70 -4.11
N LEU A 18 -5.01 -14.49 -4.67
CA LEU A 18 -4.16 -13.37 -4.23
C LEU A 18 -4.66 -12.91 -2.86
N LEU A 19 -4.78 -13.85 -1.94
CA LEU A 19 -5.21 -13.57 -0.58
C LEU A 19 -4.09 -12.83 0.14
N MET A 20 -4.47 -11.81 0.91
CA MET A 20 -3.56 -11.17 1.84
C MET A 20 -3.09 -12.21 2.85
N PRO A 21 -1.79 -12.27 3.16
CA PRO A 21 -1.29 -13.16 4.19
C PRO A 21 -1.89 -12.82 5.55
N SER A 22 -1.92 -13.80 6.44
CA SER A 22 -2.35 -13.60 7.82
C SER A 22 -1.41 -12.65 8.54
N HIS A 23 -1.97 -11.77 9.36
CA HIS A 23 -1.19 -10.84 10.17
C HIS A 23 -0.40 -11.60 11.25
N ASP A 24 0.88 -11.30 11.37
CA ASP A 24 1.71 -11.82 12.46
C ASP A 24 1.39 -11.04 13.74
N PRO A 25 0.95 -11.70 14.83
CA PRO A 25 0.61 -11.02 16.07
C PRO A 25 1.83 -10.38 16.77
N ASN A 26 3.04 -10.76 16.39
CA ASN A 26 4.30 -10.20 16.92
C ASN A 26 4.81 -9.01 16.11
N GLN A 27 4.10 -8.62 15.07
CA GLN A 27 4.49 -7.51 14.19
C GLN A 27 3.34 -6.51 14.03
N ALA A 28 3.68 -5.31 13.60
CA ALA A 28 2.73 -4.28 13.21
C ALA A 28 2.35 -4.46 11.73
N TRP A 29 1.10 -4.30 11.43
CA TRP A 29 0.57 -4.36 10.07
C TRP A 29 0.14 -2.97 9.60
N ILE A 30 0.58 -2.58 8.42
CA ILE A 30 0.21 -1.30 7.82
C ILE A 30 -0.49 -1.57 6.49
N ALA A 31 -1.80 -1.36 6.47
CA ALA A 31 -2.61 -1.45 5.27
C ALA A 31 -2.44 -0.19 4.41
N LEU A 32 -2.43 -0.36 3.10
CA LEU A 32 -2.44 0.74 2.15
C LEU A 32 -3.88 1.05 1.75
N SER A 33 -4.32 2.27 2.01
CA SER A 33 -5.66 2.73 1.64
C SER A 33 -5.65 3.21 0.20
N GLN A 34 -6.11 2.37 -0.72
CA GLN A 34 -6.22 2.71 -2.13
C GLN A 34 -7.38 3.68 -2.36
N GLN A 35 -7.14 4.72 -3.12
CA GLN A 35 -8.15 5.66 -3.57
C GLN A 35 -8.31 5.57 -5.08
N GLU A 36 -9.48 5.93 -5.59
CA GLU A 36 -9.73 5.94 -7.03
C GLU A 36 -8.75 6.88 -7.75
N GLY A 37 -8.22 6.42 -8.87
CA GLY A 37 -7.27 7.18 -9.66
C GLY A 37 -5.84 7.19 -9.15
N GLN A 38 -5.55 6.45 -8.08
CA GLN A 38 -4.22 6.35 -7.48
C GLN A 38 -3.75 4.91 -7.41
N VAL A 39 -2.44 4.73 -7.47
CA VAL A 39 -1.80 3.44 -7.19
C VAL A 39 -0.75 3.65 -6.10
N MET A 40 -0.89 2.93 -5.02
CA MET A 40 0.04 3.00 -3.88
C MET A 40 0.64 1.62 -3.64
N GLN A 41 1.95 1.57 -3.49
CA GLN A 41 2.69 0.33 -3.26
C GLN A 41 3.69 0.53 -2.12
N ALA A 42 3.79 -0.46 -1.26
CA ALA A 42 4.87 -0.53 -0.29
C ALA A 42 6.18 -0.82 -1.04
N SER A 43 7.19 0.01 -0.84
CA SER A 43 8.44 -0.07 -1.59
C SER A 43 9.58 -0.62 -0.75
N ARG A 44 9.86 0.01 0.38
CA ARG A 44 10.98 -0.36 1.26
C ARG A 44 10.63 -0.20 2.73
N VAL A 45 11.31 -0.98 3.56
CA VAL A 45 11.36 -0.79 5.01
C VAL A 45 12.82 -0.72 5.41
N ASP A 46 13.21 0.35 6.08
CA ASP A 46 14.59 0.59 6.53
C ASP A 46 15.61 0.39 5.39
N ASP A 47 15.29 0.99 4.22
CA ASP A 47 16.05 0.92 2.97
C ASP A 47 16.13 -0.47 2.30
N LYS A 48 15.38 -1.45 2.81
CA LYS A 48 15.31 -2.79 2.21
C LYS A 48 14.06 -2.93 1.35
N ALA A 49 14.23 -3.31 0.10
CA ALA A 49 13.14 -3.54 -0.83
C ALA A 49 12.25 -4.70 -0.37
N LEU A 50 10.95 -4.54 -0.55
CA LEU A 50 9.94 -5.54 -0.22
C LEU A 50 9.60 -6.42 -1.43
N ALA A 51 9.42 -7.72 -1.19
CA ALA A 51 8.92 -8.64 -2.20
C ALA A 51 7.43 -8.48 -2.43
N ASP A 52 6.65 -8.30 -1.36
CA ASP A 52 5.21 -8.03 -1.43
C ASP A 52 4.95 -6.52 -1.24
N THR A 53 4.40 -5.90 -2.26
CA THR A 53 4.19 -4.44 -2.30
C THR A 53 2.79 -4.00 -1.87
N ARG A 54 1.97 -4.94 -1.40
CA ARG A 54 0.56 -4.68 -1.08
C ARG A 54 0.34 -4.11 0.31
N PHE A 55 1.30 -4.26 1.21
CA PHE A 55 1.23 -3.87 2.61
C PHE A 55 2.62 -3.71 3.19
N PHE A 56 2.70 -3.13 4.40
CA PHE A 56 3.91 -3.23 5.23
C PHE A 56 3.61 -4.12 6.43
N GLN A 57 4.60 -4.89 6.83
CA GLN A 57 4.60 -5.61 8.09
C GLN A 57 5.98 -5.46 8.71
N VAL A 58 6.03 -4.90 9.91
CA VAL A 58 7.29 -4.51 10.56
C VAL A 58 7.34 -5.01 12.00
N SER A 59 8.54 -5.26 12.49
CA SER A 59 8.75 -5.54 13.90
C SER A 59 8.38 -4.33 14.76
N PRO A 60 8.08 -4.50 16.06
CA PRO A 60 7.85 -3.37 16.96
C PRO A 60 9.04 -2.41 17.01
N GLY A 61 8.76 -1.14 17.21
CA GLY A 61 9.76 -0.11 17.37
C GLY A 61 9.83 0.86 16.20
N HIS A 62 11.01 1.44 16.02
CA HIS A 62 11.25 2.48 15.02
C HIS A 62 11.53 1.89 13.64
N HIS A 63 10.79 2.39 12.62
CA HIS A 63 11.03 2.05 11.23
C HIS A 63 10.80 3.22 10.30
N GLU A 64 11.50 3.22 9.17
CA GLU A 64 11.23 4.09 8.03
C GLU A 64 10.54 3.28 6.93
N LEU A 65 9.37 3.74 6.52
CA LEU A 65 8.60 3.15 5.42
C LEU A 65 8.76 4.01 4.18
N GLU A 66 9.00 3.39 3.04
CA GLU A 66 8.97 4.06 1.75
C GLU A 66 7.80 3.55 0.96
N VAL A 67 6.95 4.46 0.50
CA VAL A 67 5.80 4.17 -0.35
C VAL A 67 5.99 4.79 -1.72
N ARG A 68 5.62 4.03 -2.76
CA ARG A 68 5.56 4.50 -4.14
C ARG A 68 4.11 4.86 -4.45
N LEU A 69 3.89 6.09 -4.83
CA LEU A 69 2.58 6.64 -5.15
C LEU A 69 2.56 7.11 -6.60
N GLU A 70 1.57 6.61 -7.35
CA GLU A 70 1.21 7.18 -8.64
C GLU A 70 -0.13 7.91 -8.48
N PHE A 71 -0.18 9.14 -8.95
CA PHE A 71 -1.39 9.95 -8.90
C PHE A 71 -1.53 10.80 -10.14
N GLU A 72 -2.73 11.24 -10.41
CA GLU A 72 -3.06 12.06 -11.57
C GLU A 72 -2.95 13.53 -11.23
N VAL A 73 -2.23 14.27 -12.08
CA VAL A 73 -2.18 15.73 -12.03
C VAL A 73 -3.16 16.24 -13.08
N GLY A 74 -4.18 16.98 -12.65
CA GLY A 74 -5.20 17.51 -13.53
C GLY A 74 -4.68 18.59 -14.46
N GLY A 75 -5.34 18.78 -15.63
CA GLY A 75 -4.97 19.80 -16.60
C GLY A 75 -4.98 21.23 -16.07
N ARG A 76 -5.75 21.48 -15.01
CA ARG A 76 -5.77 22.80 -14.33
C ARG A 76 -4.47 23.13 -13.62
N ASP A 77 -3.75 22.11 -13.17
CA ASP A 77 -2.49 22.27 -12.44
C ASP A 77 -1.30 22.50 -13.35
N ILE A 78 -1.42 22.12 -14.63
CA ILE A 78 -0.33 22.18 -15.61
C ILE A 78 -0.58 23.18 -16.74
N GLY A 79 -1.67 23.93 -16.67
CA GLY A 79 -2.00 24.98 -17.60
C GLY A 79 -3.28 24.76 -18.38
N GLN A 80 -3.82 25.84 -18.91
CA GLN A 80 -5.08 25.85 -19.64
C GLN A 80 -4.95 25.06 -20.95
N GLY A 81 -5.86 24.11 -21.19
CA GLY A 81 -5.85 23.26 -22.38
C GLY A 81 -4.91 22.08 -22.33
N SER A 82 -4.17 21.90 -21.23
CA SER A 82 -3.32 20.71 -21.02
C SER A 82 -4.15 19.51 -20.57
N SER A 83 -3.79 18.32 -21.06
CA SER A 83 -4.34 17.06 -20.58
C SER A 83 -3.71 16.69 -19.22
N SER A 84 -4.42 15.91 -18.40
CA SER A 84 -3.86 15.34 -17.18
C SER A 84 -2.72 14.38 -17.49
N TYR A 85 -1.80 14.22 -16.55
CA TYR A 85 -0.76 13.21 -16.63
C TYR A 85 -0.56 12.53 -15.28
N ARG A 86 0.03 11.35 -15.29
CA ARG A 86 0.34 10.61 -14.06
C ARG A 86 1.72 11.01 -13.57
N ARG A 87 1.80 11.26 -12.28
CA ARG A 87 3.05 11.56 -11.58
C ARG A 87 3.35 10.42 -10.63
N THR A 88 4.60 10.01 -10.58
CA THR A 88 5.07 8.98 -9.66
C THR A 88 6.06 9.59 -8.68
N CYS A 89 5.84 9.33 -7.39
CA CYS A 89 6.70 9.81 -6.32
C CYS A 89 7.02 8.70 -5.32
N LEU A 90 8.20 8.78 -4.73
CA LEU A 90 8.56 8.05 -3.53
C LEU A 90 8.40 8.96 -2.32
N LEU A 91 7.74 8.47 -1.29
CA LEU A 91 7.57 9.18 -0.03
C LEU A 91 8.13 8.31 1.10
N LYS A 92 8.81 8.96 2.03
CA LYS A 92 9.37 8.31 3.22
C LYS A 92 8.66 8.79 4.46
N LEU A 93 8.32 7.84 5.33
CA LEU A 93 7.62 8.08 6.58
C LEU A 93 8.33 7.34 7.68
N THR A 94 8.64 8.05 8.76
CA THR A 94 9.28 7.48 9.94
C THR A 94 8.29 7.51 11.10
N TYR A 95 8.20 6.37 11.80
CA TYR A 95 7.42 6.28 13.02
C TYR A 95 8.17 5.48 14.06
N PRO A 96 8.35 6.00 15.32
CA PRO A 96 9.22 5.38 16.30
C PRO A 96 8.57 4.25 17.11
N ASN A 97 7.25 4.14 17.12
CA ASN A 97 6.52 3.33 18.09
C ASN A 97 5.53 2.33 17.46
N PHE A 98 5.93 1.66 16.39
CA PHE A 98 5.13 0.55 15.87
C PHE A 98 4.97 -0.51 16.96
N ALA A 99 3.74 -0.94 17.21
CA ALA A 99 3.41 -1.88 18.28
C ALA A 99 3.02 -3.25 17.72
N ALA A 100 3.48 -4.30 18.40
CA ALA A 100 3.14 -5.68 18.02
C ALA A 100 1.63 -5.90 18.03
N GLY A 101 1.11 -6.52 16.99
CA GLY A 101 -0.31 -6.83 16.85
C GLY A 101 -1.20 -5.65 16.50
N GLU A 102 -0.67 -4.43 16.47
CA GLU A 102 -1.44 -3.25 16.05
C GLU A 102 -1.55 -3.15 14.54
N ARG A 103 -2.67 -2.58 14.12
CA ARG A 103 -2.97 -2.30 12.72
C ARG A 103 -2.95 -0.80 12.48
N TYR A 104 -2.25 -0.44 11.43
CA TYR A 104 -2.15 0.94 10.96
C TYR A 104 -2.70 1.04 9.57
N GLN A 105 -3.03 2.24 9.15
CA GLN A 105 -3.47 2.54 7.80
C GLN A 105 -2.65 3.69 7.24
N LEU A 106 -2.08 3.49 6.07
CA LEU A 106 -1.39 4.51 5.32
C LEU A 106 -2.32 5.06 4.25
N GLN A 107 -2.58 6.34 4.29
CA GLN A 107 -3.32 7.08 3.27
C GLN A 107 -2.35 7.98 2.52
N ALA A 108 -2.55 8.12 1.22
CA ALA A 108 -1.71 8.95 0.38
C ALA A 108 -2.52 9.58 -0.75
N GLY A 109 -2.03 10.66 -1.30
CA GLY A 109 -2.65 11.34 -2.42
C GLY A 109 -1.77 12.44 -2.98
N GLY A 110 -2.30 13.15 -3.97
CA GLY A 110 -1.67 14.31 -4.56
C GLY A 110 -2.56 15.54 -4.45
N ILE A 111 -1.96 16.69 -4.17
CA ILE A 111 -2.60 18.00 -4.28
C ILE A 111 -1.82 18.76 -5.34
N GLY A 112 -2.37 18.86 -6.57
CA GLY A 112 -1.61 19.32 -7.72
C GLY A 112 -0.41 18.43 -7.95
N PHE A 113 0.78 18.98 -7.95
CA PHE A 113 2.05 18.25 -8.11
C PHE A 113 2.60 17.66 -6.82
N ARG A 114 2.02 18.00 -5.66
CA ARG A 114 2.57 17.65 -4.36
C ARG A 114 1.99 16.35 -3.85
N PRO A 115 2.81 15.31 -3.65
CA PRO A 115 2.38 14.09 -2.99
C PRO A 115 2.31 14.31 -1.47
N TRP A 116 1.43 13.57 -0.83
CA TRP A 116 1.36 13.48 0.62
C TRP A 116 1.07 12.04 1.04
N ALA A 117 1.49 11.66 2.23
CA ALA A 117 1.09 10.41 2.86
C ALA A 117 1.04 10.59 4.38
N ARG A 118 0.09 9.91 5.01
CA ARG A 118 -0.15 9.98 6.45
C ARG A 118 -0.45 8.60 7.00
N LEU A 119 0.08 8.34 8.18
CA LEU A 119 -0.12 7.10 8.92
C LEU A 119 -1.13 7.32 10.02
N TYR A 120 -2.11 6.43 10.11
CA TYR A 120 -3.14 6.42 11.14
C TYR A 120 -3.07 5.14 11.94
N ASP A 121 -3.36 5.24 13.24
CA ASP A 121 -3.46 4.09 14.14
C ASP A 121 -4.88 3.49 14.12
N GLU A 122 -5.12 2.48 14.97
CA GLU A 122 -6.43 1.82 15.08
C GLU A 122 -7.53 2.74 15.60
N ARG A 123 -7.19 3.84 16.26
CA ARG A 123 -8.12 4.88 16.74
C ARG A 123 -8.37 5.95 15.68
N ASN A 124 -7.85 5.73 14.48
CA ASN A 124 -7.93 6.68 13.37
C ASN A 124 -7.28 8.04 13.68
N GLN A 125 -6.24 8.02 14.51
CA GLN A 125 -5.43 9.20 14.82
C GLN A 125 -4.18 9.21 13.94
N GLU A 126 -3.87 10.39 13.38
CA GLU A 126 -2.66 10.57 12.60
C GLU A 126 -1.44 10.51 13.54
N VAL A 127 -0.56 9.57 13.30
CA VAL A 127 0.64 9.35 14.12
C VAL A 127 1.93 9.72 13.40
N ALA A 128 1.92 9.85 12.08
CA ALA A 128 3.09 10.26 11.31
C ALA A 128 2.69 10.82 9.95
N LYS A 129 3.56 11.68 9.40
CA LYS A 129 3.46 12.22 8.04
C LYS A 129 4.70 11.87 7.24
N ALA A 130 4.49 11.57 5.97
CA ALA A 130 5.58 11.36 5.04
C ALA A 130 6.15 12.68 4.52
N ARG A 131 7.39 12.59 4.06
CA ARG A 131 8.05 13.61 3.26
C ARG A 131 8.27 13.08 1.85
N GLU A 132 8.24 13.96 0.87
CA GLU A 132 8.63 13.64 -0.49
C GLU A 132 10.12 13.30 -0.51
N SER A 133 10.45 12.16 -1.09
CA SER A 133 11.82 11.73 -1.27
C SER A 133 12.28 12.03 -2.70
N ARG A 134 11.54 11.51 -3.69
CA ARG A 134 11.88 11.68 -5.10
C ARG A 134 10.65 11.49 -5.98
N CYS A 135 10.52 12.27 -7.03
CA CYS A 135 9.48 12.11 -8.05
C CYS A 135 10.10 12.01 -9.44
N GLY A 136 9.34 11.49 -10.41
CA GLY A 136 9.76 11.30 -11.78
C GLY A 136 9.99 9.83 -12.12
N ASN A 137 11.12 9.52 -12.74
CA ASN A 137 11.50 8.14 -13.05
C ASN A 137 12.04 7.44 -11.79
N VAL A 138 11.15 6.83 -11.06
CA VAL A 138 11.43 6.16 -9.79
C VAL A 138 10.87 4.74 -9.77
#